data_02354ed052c95acc21adf5e609be305f
#
_entry.id   02354ed052c95acc21adf5e609be305f
#
_cell.length_a   1.000
_cell.length_b   1.000
_cell.length_c   1.000
_cell.angle_alpha   90.00
_cell.angle_beta   90.00
_cell.angle_gamma   90.00
#
_symmetry.space_group_name_H-M   'P 1'
#
loop_
_entity.id
_entity.type
_entity.pdbx_description
1 polymer ?
#
loop_
_entity_poly.entity_id
_entity_poly.type
_entity_poly.pdbx_seq_one_letter_code
_entity_poly.pdbx_strand_id
1 'polypeptide(L)'
;QKVNSLSDQALEIAKDVDREVTIYLIGTQEGYEQNQIYSSYVQRGMQYSQVSSLVKRLVEANPLISMEYVDPDTNPEFISQYESDSLATGKVLVESDLRHTVLTVNDLFIINQETGSTINSKVDSALAGALELVNMDTVPVMSIITGHGEMLSTSNMAAFVDNMEQNNFQVEEVDILTQEIPENTQVLMIATP
;
A
#
# COMPACT_ATOMS: atom_id res chain seq x y z
N GLN A 1 -17.47 -17.57 -0.07
CA GLN A 1 -16.78 -16.34 0.29
C GLN A 1 -17.21 -15.24 -0.68
N LYS A 2 -17.66 -14.09 -0.13
CA LYS A 2 -18.03 -12.93 -0.94
C LYS A 2 -16.73 -12.27 -1.43
N VAL A 3 -16.21 -12.71 -2.55
CA VAL A 3 -14.93 -12.24 -3.14
C VAL A 3 -14.98 -10.77 -3.55
N ASN A 4 -16.18 -10.18 -3.67
CA ASN A 4 -16.38 -8.81 -4.14
C ASN A 4 -17.11 -7.91 -3.12
N SER A 5 -16.92 -8.12 -1.82
CA SER A 5 -17.46 -7.24 -0.79
C SER A 5 -16.33 -6.72 0.08
N LEU A 6 -16.37 -5.41 0.39
CA LEU A 6 -15.51 -4.83 1.42
C LEU A 6 -15.82 -5.49 2.76
N SER A 7 -14.81 -5.66 3.59
CA SER A 7 -14.99 -5.96 5.01
C SER A 7 -15.65 -4.77 5.73
N ASP A 8 -16.25 -5.04 6.87
CA ASP A 8 -16.83 -3.97 7.70
C ASP A 8 -15.74 -2.96 8.12
N GLN A 9 -14.53 -3.45 8.40
CA GLN A 9 -13.37 -2.61 8.72
C GLN A 9 -12.96 -1.69 7.55
N ALA A 10 -12.83 -2.23 6.34
CA ALA A 10 -12.48 -1.43 5.16
C ALA A 10 -13.55 -0.38 4.86
N LEU A 11 -14.82 -0.73 5.08
CA LEU A 11 -15.94 0.19 4.90
C LEU A 11 -15.93 1.32 5.95
N GLU A 12 -15.60 1.03 7.19
CA GLU A 12 -15.45 2.05 8.24
C GLU A 12 -14.29 2.98 7.94
N ILE A 13 -13.12 2.44 7.58
CA ILE A 13 -11.96 3.24 7.17
C ILE A 13 -12.31 4.18 6.00
N ALA A 14 -13.02 3.67 4.99
CA ALA A 14 -13.44 4.49 3.85
C ALA A 14 -14.39 5.63 4.27
N LYS A 15 -15.32 5.38 5.20
CA LYS A 15 -16.23 6.39 5.71
C LYS A 15 -15.54 7.47 6.54
N ASP A 16 -14.46 7.11 7.23
CA ASP A 16 -13.68 7.99 8.09
C ASP A 16 -12.65 8.84 7.31
N VAL A 17 -12.51 8.63 6.00
CA VAL A 17 -11.70 9.51 5.14
C VAL A 17 -12.26 10.93 5.17
N ASP A 18 -11.44 11.90 5.60
CA ASP A 18 -11.84 13.29 5.83
C ASP A 18 -11.15 14.31 4.89
N ARG A 19 -10.37 13.80 3.91
CA ARG A 19 -9.73 14.57 2.85
C ARG A 19 -9.94 13.95 1.49
N GLU A 20 -9.69 14.70 0.42
CA GLU A 20 -9.77 14.15 -0.94
C GLU A 20 -8.69 13.10 -1.16
N VAL A 21 -9.10 11.91 -1.60
CA VAL A 21 -8.24 10.80 -1.96
C VAL A 21 -8.59 10.33 -3.36
N THR A 22 -7.58 10.18 -4.20
CA THR A 22 -7.74 9.57 -5.52
C THR A 22 -7.01 8.23 -5.58
N ILE A 23 -7.71 7.22 -6.08
CA ILE A 23 -7.19 5.87 -6.30
C ILE A 23 -7.00 5.70 -7.81
N TYR A 24 -5.74 5.64 -8.24
CA TYR A 24 -5.39 5.44 -9.65
C TYR A 24 -5.10 3.95 -9.89
N LEU A 25 -5.89 3.35 -10.75
CA LEU A 25 -5.68 2.00 -11.25
C LEU A 25 -4.80 2.08 -12.51
N ILE A 26 -3.53 1.70 -12.38
CA ILE A 26 -2.59 1.81 -13.49
C ILE A 26 -2.84 0.71 -14.51
N GLY A 27 -3.33 1.10 -15.68
CA GLY A 27 -3.77 0.23 -16.75
C GLY A 27 -5.09 0.70 -17.36
N THR A 28 -5.57 -0.04 -18.36
CA THR A 28 -6.85 0.26 -19.00
C THR A 28 -8.03 -0.22 -18.15
N GLN A 29 -9.16 0.47 -18.25
CA GLN A 29 -10.41 0.03 -17.63
C GLN A 29 -10.78 -1.39 -18.04
N GLU A 30 -10.70 -1.69 -19.34
CA GLU A 30 -11.00 -3.02 -19.88
C GLU A 30 -10.06 -4.08 -19.30
N GLY A 31 -8.76 -3.75 -19.17
CA GLY A 31 -7.76 -4.63 -18.57
C GLY A 31 -8.12 -5.06 -17.15
N TYR A 32 -8.57 -4.13 -16.32
CA TYR A 32 -9.04 -4.43 -14.98
C TYR A 32 -10.35 -5.20 -14.96
N GLU A 33 -11.37 -4.70 -15.62
CA GLU A 33 -12.73 -5.26 -15.54
C GLU A 33 -12.84 -6.65 -16.18
N GLN A 34 -12.03 -6.93 -17.21
CA GLN A 34 -11.98 -8.22 -17.89
C GLN A 34 -10.84 -9.14 -17.47
N ASN A 35 -10.10 -8.78 -16.40
CA ASN A 35 -8.92 -9.52 -15.93
C ASN A 35 -7.83 -9.72 -17.00
N GLN A 36 -7.56 -8.69 -17.79
CA GLN A 36 -6.59 -8.73 -18.89
C GLN A 36 -5.30 -7.96 -18.59
N ILE A 37 -5.09 -7.54 -17.32
CA ILE A 37 -3.90 -6.76 -16.89
C ILE A 37 -2.61 -7.49 -17.21
N TYR A 38 -2.55 -8.80 -16.98
CA TYR A 38 -1.40 -9.63 -17.32
C TYR A 38 -1.85 -10.78 -18.24
N SER A 39 -1.60 -10.68 -19.53
CA SER A 39 -2.15 -11.59 -20.52
C SER A 39 -1.47 -12.94 -20.64
N SER A 40 -0.34 -13.23 -20.02
CA SER A 40 0.39 -14.46 -20.34
C SER A 40 0.93 -15.34 -19.22
N TYR A 41 1.34 -14.86 -18.08
CA TYR A 41 2.02 -15.71 -17.11
C TYR A 41 1.47 -15.71 -15.71
N VAL A 42 0.85 -14.63 -15.29
CA VAL A 42 0.66 -14.34 -13.88
C VAL A 42 -0.77 -14.56 -13.44
N GLN A 43 -1.60 -14.94 -14.38
CA GLN A 43 -3.05 -14.85 -14.21
C GLN A 43 -3.71 -16.01 -13.52
N ARG A 44 -2.94 -16.93 -13.01
CA ARG A 44 -3.50 -18.10 -12.33
C ARG A 44 -4.17 -17.69 -11.03
N GLY A 45 -5.37 -17.11 -11.14
CA GLY A 45 -6.21 -16.75 -10.03
C GLY A 45 -6.12 -15.28 -9.56
N MET A 46 -5.28 -14.44 -10.16
CA MET A 46 -5.32 -12.99 -9.89
C MET A 46 -6.53 -12.37 -10.56
N GLN A 47 -7.39 -11.78 -9.74
CA GLN A 47 -8.62 -11.17 -10.24
C GLN A 47 -8.54 -9.64 -10.09
N TYR A 48 -7.98 -8.98 -11.11
CA TYR A 48 -7.93 -7.53 -11.16
C TYR A 48 -9.32 -6.87 -11.26
N SER A 49 -10.33 -7.60 -11.76
CA SER A 49 -11.72 -7.19 -11.67
C SER A 49 -12.21 -7.04 -10.22
N GLN A 50 -11.64 -7.79 -9.28
CA GLN A 50 -11.88 -7.60 -7.86
C GLN A 50 -11.33 -6.24 -7.38
N VAL A 51 -10.12 -5.88 -7.82
CA VAL A 51 -9.52 -4.58 -7.46
C VAL A 51 -10.43 -3.44 -7.88
N SER A 52 -10.82 -3.37 -9.15
CA SER A 52 -11.71 -2.33 -9.64
C SER A 52 -13.09 -2.34 -8.97
N SER A 53 -13.63 -3.53 -8.70
CA SER A 53 -14.92 -3.67 -8.02
C SER A 53 -14.89 -3.15 -6.58
N LEU A 54 -13.83 -3.46 -5.83
CA LEU A 54 -13.70 -2.98 -4.45
C LEU A 54 -13.41 -1.48 -4.40
N VAL A 55 -12.58 -0.94 -5.31
CA VAL A 55 -12.35 0.50 -5.40
C VAL A 55 -13.64 1.26 -5.72
N LYS A 56 -14.48 0.76 -6.63
CA LYS A 56 -15.81 1.36 -6.89
C LYS A 56 -16.67 1.44 -5.63
N ARG A 57 -16.62 0.40 -4.78
CA ARG A 57 -17.36 0.41 -3.50
C ARG A 57 -16.81 1.41 -2.49
N LEU A 58 -15.49 1.63 -2.47
CA LEU A 58 -14.88 2.67 -1.64
C LEU A 58 -15.35 4.06 -2.09
N VAL A 59 -15.39 4.31 -3.40
CA VAL A 59 -15.93 5.56 -3.98
C VAL A 59 -17.41 5.76 -3.63
N GLU A 60 -18.22 4.70 -3.66
CA GLU A 60 -19.63 4.75 -3.24
C GLU A 60 -19.79 5.03 -1.74
N ALA A 61 -18.83 4.61 -0.92
CA ALA A 61 -18.90 4.75 0.54
C ALA A 61 -18.62 6.19 1.02
N ASN A 62 -17.77 6.95 0.28
CA ASN A 62 -17.39 8.30 0.68
C ASN A 62 -17.15 9.19 -0.57
N PRO A 63 -17.84 10.35 -0.69
CA PRO A 63 -17.69 11.25 -1.83
C PRO A 63 -16.32 11.92 -1.95
N LEU A 64 -15.49 11.87 -0.91
CA LEU A 64 -14.10 12.36 -0.94
C LEU A 64 -13.15 11.37 -1.62
N ILE A 65 -13.57 10.13 -1.84
CA ILE A 65 -12.79 9.12 -2.52
C ILE A 65 -13.19 9.10 -4.00
N SER A 66 -12.23 9.26 -4.89
CA SER A 66 -12.39 9.13 -6.34
C SER A 66 -11.49 8.05 -6.91
N MET A 67 -11.79 7.60 -8.13
CA MET A 67 -10.96 6.64 -8.84
C MET A 67 -10.76 7.04 -10.29
N GLU A 68 -9.58 6.69 -10.82
CA GLU A 68 -9.25 6.89 -12.23
C GLU A 68 -8.48 5.67 -12.77
N TYR A 69 -8.68 5.34 -14.05
CA TYR A 69 -7.83 4.40 -14.78
C TYR A 69 -6.77 5.21 -15.54
N VAL A 70 -5.51 4.84 -15.37
CA VAL A 70 -4.39 5.50 -16.04
C VAL A 70 -3.60 4.49 -16.85
N ASP A 71 -3.80 4.51 -18.15
CA ASP A 71 -3.02 3.68 -19.07
C ASP A 71 -1.64 4.31 -19.29
N PRO A 72 -0.55 3.63 -18.91
CA PRO A 72 0.81 4.14 -19.05
C PRO A 72 1.20 4.48 -20.50
N ASP A 73 0.65 3.76 -21.47
CA ASP A 73 0.98 3.95 -22.89
C ASP A 73 0.39 5.25 -23.44
N THR A 74 -0.71 5.71 -22.87
CA THR A 74 -1.40 6.94 -23.30
C THR A 74 -1.16 8.13 -22.34
N ASN A 75 -0.64 7.90 -21.14
CA ASN A 75 -0.42 8.92 -20.12
C ASN A 75 1.03 8.90 -19.56
N PRO A 76 2.06 8.95 -20.43
CA PRO A 76 3.45 8.89 -19.98
C PRO A 76 3.86 10.05 -19.06
N GLU A 77 3.23 11.23 -19.24
CA GLU A 77 3.49 12.41 -18.40
C GLU A 77 3.03 12.19 -16.95
N PHE A 78 1.89 11.52 -16.74
CA PHE A 78 1.43 11.15 -15.41
C PHE A 78 2.40 10.17 -14.76
N ILE A 79 2.79 9.12 -15.49
CA ILE A 79 3.71 8.10 -14.97
C ILE A 79 5.07 8.70 -14.57
N SER A 80 5.58 9.68 -15.33
CA SER A 80 6.86 10.32 -15.05
C SER A 80 6.88 11.14 -13.75
N GLN A 81 5.73 11.56 -13.24
CA GLN A 81 5.64 12.27 -11.95
C GLN A 81 5.97 11.36 -10.75
N TYR A 82 5.85 10.05 -10.93
CA TYR A 82 6.09 9.02 -9.90
C TYR A 82 7.25 8.09 -10.30
N GLU A 83 8.33 8.66 -10.82
CA GLU A 83 9.46 7.90 -11.37
C GLU A 83 10.11 6.99 -10.32
N SER A 84 10.22 7.47 -9.06
CA SER A 84 10.76 6.69 -7.93
C SER A 84 9.93 5.46 -7.59
N ASP A 85 8.62 5.49 -7.85
CA ASP A 85 7.69 4.42 -7.56
C ASP A 85 7.58 3.39 -8.70
N SER A 86 8.20 3.70 -9.85
CA SER A 86 8.21 2.83 -11.03
C SER A 86 6.80 2.35 -11.41
N LEU A 87 5.84 3.30 -11.53
CA LEU A 87 4.45 2.97 -11.86
C LEU A 87 4.37 2.17 -13.16
N ALA A 88 3.64 1.06 -13.10
CA ALA A 88 3.44 0.18 -14.23
C ALA A 88 2.03 -0.45 -14.15
N THR A 89 1.56 -0.97 -15.27
CA THR A 89 0.27 -1.67 -15.35
C THR A 89 0.14 -2.72 -14.24
N GLY A 90 -1.00 -2.70 -13.55
CA GLY A 90 -1.31 -3.59 -12.42
C GLY A 90 -0.93 -3.05 -11.04
N LYS A 91 -0.22 -1.92 -10.95
CA LYS A 91 -0.04 -1.19 -9.70
C LYS A 91 -1.25 -0.31 -9.40
N VAL A 92 -1.49 -0.05 -8.12
CA VAL A 92 -2.52 0.87 -7.65
C VAL A 92 -1.85 1.99 -6.87
N LEU A 93 -2.01 3.22 -7.33
CA LEU A 93 -1.54 4.42 -6.64
C LEU A 93 -2.71 5.01 -5.84
N VAL A 94 -2.50 5.23 -4.56
CA VAL A 94 -3.46 5.90 -3.67
C VAL A 94 -2.82 7.20 -3.18
N GLU A 95 -3.49 8.32 -3.39
CA GLU A 95 -2.92 9.65 -3.14
C GLU A 95 -3.90 10.60 -2.47
N SER A 96 -3.39 11.37 -1.52
CA SER A 96 -4.04 12.54 -0.92
C SER A 96 -3.13 13.78 -1.10
N ASP A 97 -3.57 14.91 -0.56
CA ASP A 97 -2.74 16.12 -0.48
C ASP A 97 -1.49 15.97 0.41
N LEU A 98 -1.49 15.00 1.33
CA LEU A 98 -0.38 14.77 2.27
C LEU A 98 0.69 13.82 1.72
N ARG A 99 0.26 12.71 1.11
CA ARG A 99 1.16 11.66 0.64
C ARG A 99 0.50 10.70 -0.33
N HIS A 100 1.32 9.88 -0.94
CA HIS A 100 0.85 8.77 -1.75
C HIS A 100 1.50 7.44 -1.32
N THR A 101 0.89 6.35 -1.74
CA THR A 101 1.45 5.01 -1.62
C THR A 101 1.09 4.19 -2.85
N VAL A 102 1.94 3.21 -3.18
CA VAL A 102 1.75 2.36 -4.35
C VAL A 102 1.62 0.91 -3.90
N LEU A 103 0.50 0.29 -4.26
CA LEU A 103 0.26 -1.13 -4.03
C LEU A 103 0.73 -1.93 -5.25
N THR A 104 1.58 -2.91 -4.99
CA THR A 104 2.11 -3.84 -5.99
C THR A 104 1.27 -5.10 -6.06
N VAL A 105 1.57 -5.98 -7.00
CA VAL A 105 0.90 -7.28 -7.10
C VAL A 105 1.05 -8.12 -5.82
N ASN A 106 2.19 -8.01 -5.12
CA ASN A 106 2.44 -8.73 -3.88
C ASN A 106 1.69 -8.14 -2.67
N ASP A 107 1.28 -6.88 -2.75
CA ASP A 107 0.41 -6.26 -1.75
C ASP A 107 -1.05 -6.68 -1.96
N LEU A 108 -1.45 -6.87 -3.20
CA LEU A 108 -2.82 -7.21 -3.58
C LEU A 108 -3.13 -8.71 -3.49
N PHE A 109 -2.12 -9.57 -3.75
CA PHE A 109 -2.31 -11.03 -3.84
C PHE A 109 -1.19 -11.80 -3.14
N ILE A 110 -1.55 -12.92 -2.52
CA ILE A 110 -0.58 -13.89 -2.03
C ILE A 110 -0.31 -14.88 -3.15
N ILE A 111 0.93 -14.90 -3.64
CA ILE A 111 1.34 -15.69 -4.80
C ILE A 111 2.25 -16.83 -4.34
N ASN A 112 1.98 -18.04 -4.83
CA ASN A 112 2.90 -19.16 -4.68
C ASN A 112 4.13 -18.93 -5.54
N GLN A 113 5.30 -18.83 -4.93
CA GLN A 113 6.56 -18.51 -5.60
C GLN A 113 7.01 -19.59 -6.60
N GLU A 114 6.61 -20.85 -6.38
CA GLU A 114 7.01 -21.96 -7.25
C GLU A 114 6.14 -22.06 -8.51
N THR A 115 4.83 -21.81 -8.36
CA THR A 115 3.85 -22.00 -9.44
C THR A 115 3.37 -20.70 -10.07
N GLY A 116 3.63 -19.55 -9.45
CA GLY A 116 3.12 -18.24 -9.84
C GLY A 116 1.59 -18.11 -9.71
N SER A 117 0.93 -19.07 -9.06
CA SER A 117 -0.53 -19.03 -8.87
C SER A 117 -0.91 -18.26 -7.63
N THR A 118 -2.05 -17.56 -7.68
CA THR A 118 -2.61 -16.86 -6.52
C THR A 118 -3.15 -17.86 -5.50
N ILE A 119 -2.67 -17.75 -4.26
CA ILE A 119 -3.16 -18.52 -3.13
C ILE A 119 -4.37 -17.82 -2.50
N ASN A 120 -4.29 -16.49 -2.34
CA ASN A 120 -5.33 -15.69 -1.72
C ASN A 120 -5.27 -14.23 -2.21
N SER A 121 -6.36 -13.49 -1.97
CA SER A 121 -6.46 -12.05 -2.22
C SER A 121 -6.31 -11.28 -0.91
N LYS A 122 -5.52 -10.21 -0.95
CA LYS A 122 -5.38 -9.21 0.11
C LYS A 122 -5.92 -7.83 -0.31
N VAL A 123 -6.63 -7.75 -1.43
CA VAL A 123 -7.07 -6.48 -2.04
C VAL A 123 -7.82 -5.61 -1.05
N ASP A 124 -8.74 -6.19 -0.29
CA ASP A 124 -9.55 -5.47 0.69
C ASP A 124 -8.68 -4.80 1.78
N SER A 125 -7.81 -5.57 2.42
CA SER A 125 -6.92 -5.06 3.47
C SER A 125 -5.84 -4.11 2.93
N ALA A 126 -5.32 -4.36 1.72
CA ALA A 126 -4.34 -3.49 1.10
C ALA A 126 -4.93 -2.10 0.77
N LEU A 127 -6.13 -2.06 0.21
CA LEU A 127 -6.82 -0.80 -0.08
C LEU A 127 -7.18 -0.05 1.21
N ALA A 128 -7.66 -0.75 2.23
CA ALA A 128 -7.96 -0.15 3.53
C ALA A 128 -6.72 0.47 4.17
N GLY A 129 -5.61 -0.27 4.24
CA GLY A 129 -4.34 0.24 4.77
C GLY A 129 -3.78 1.43 3.98
N ALA A 130 -3.92 1.41 2.65
CA ALA A 130 -3.50 2.54 1.82
C ALA A 130 -4.34 3.80 2.07
N LEU A 131 -5.67 3.66 2.19
CA LEU A 131 -6.57 4.78 2.54
C LEU A 131 -6.22 5.36 3.91
N GLU A 132 -6.02 4.50 4.90
CA GLU A 132 -5.65 4.91 6.25
C GLU A 132 -4.32 5.68 6.24
N LEU A 133 -3.30 5.17 5.55
CA LEU A 133 -1.99 5.81 5.43
C LEU A 133 -2.08 7.22 4.81
N VAL A 134 -2.78 7.36 3.70
CA VAL A 134 -2.85 8.68 3.01
C VAL A 134 -3.79 9.65 3.72
N ASN A 135 -4.68 9.17 4.59
CA ASN A 135 -5.60 9.99 5.38
C ASN A 135 -5.00 10.46 6.72
N MET A 136 -3.95 9.81 7.22
CA MET A 136 -3.29 10.19 8.48
C MET A 136 -2.65 11.57 8.39
N ASP A 137 -2.88 12.45 9.35
CA ASP A 137 -2.16 13.72 9.47
C ASP A 137 -0.66 13.49 9.68
N THR A 138 -0.32 12.56 10.57
CA THR A 138 1.07 12.22 10.90
C THR A 138 1.23 10.70 10.92
N VAL A 139 2.20 10.19 10.17
CA VAL A 139 2.55 8.77 10.21
C VAL A 139 3.30 8.48 11.51
N PRO A 140 2.88 7.46 12.29
CA PRO A 140 3.57 7.09 13.51
C PRO A 140 4.98 6.55 13.21
N VAL A 141 5.96 6.94 14.01
CA VAL A 141 7.35 6.50 13.89
C VAL A 141 7.67 5.46 14.97
N MET A 142 8.30 4.38 14.54
CA MET A 142 9.00 3.45 15.40
C MET A 142 10.50 3.70 15.29
N SER A 143 11.11 4.12 16.39
CA SER A 143 12.54 4.39 16.46
C SER A 143 13.30 3.21 17.06
N ILE A 144 14.25 2.67 16.32
CA ILE A 144 15.18 1.63 16.78
C ILE A 144 16.45 2.34 17.24
N ILE A 145 16.75 2.24 18.51
CA ILE A 145 17.92 2.90 19.08
C ILE A 145 19.19 2.13 18.74
N THR A 146 20.19 2.88 18.28
CA THR A 146 21.54 2.41 17.97
C THR A 146 22.60 3.33 18.60
N GLY A 147 23.87 2.96 18.53
CA GLY A 147 25.00 3.76 18.97
C GLY A 147 25.82 3.16 20.11
N HIS A 148 25.37 2.09 20.78
CA HIS A 148 26.06 1.45 21.89
C HIS A 148 26.53 0.01 21.60
N GLY A 149 26.55 -0.38 20.32
CA GLY A 149 26.95 -1.72 19.90
C GLY A 149 25.80 -2.73 19.91
N GLU A 150 24.57 -2.24 19.83
CA GLU A 150 23.36 -3.07 19.75
C GLU A 150 23.42 -4.00 18.54
N MET A 151 22.95 -5.23 18.74
CA MET A 151 22.88 -6.24 17.67
C MET A 151 21.66 -6.05 16.75
N LEU A 152 20.69 -5.21 17.15
CA LEU A 152 19.50 -4.96 16.35
C LEU A 152 19.72 -3.77 15.43
N SER A 153 19.39 -3.99 14.17
CA SER A 153 19.35 -2.97 13.12
C SER A 153 18.18 -3.29 12.19
N THR A 154 17.75 -2.34 11.40
CA THR A 154 16.70 -2.57 10.38
C THR A 154 17.06 -3.74 9.46
N SER A 155 18.33 -3.90 9.12
CA SER A 155 18.79 -4.99 8.25
C SER A 155 18.69 -6.39 8.88
N ASN A 156 18.89 -6.49 10.21
CA ASN A 156 18.78 -7.77 10.93
C ASN A 156 17.35 -8.14 11.28
N MET A 157 16.45 -7.17 11.22
CA MET A 157 15.05 -7.29 11.60
C MET A 157 14.10 -7.07 10.41
N ALA A 158 14.56 -7.29 9.19
CA ALA A 158 13.82 -6.95 7.97
C ALA A 158 12.34 -7.41 8.00
N ALA A 159 12.07 -8.66 8.38
CA ALA A 159 10.70 -9.17 8.47
C ALA A 159 9.83 -8.45 9.51
N PHE A 160 10.44 -7.96 10.60
CA PHE A 160 9.74 -7.17 11.61
C PHE A 160 9.51 -5.74 11.12
N VAL A 161 10.51 -5.13 10.49
CA VAL A 161 10.41 -3.81 9.84
C VAL A 161 9.31 -3.83 8.79
N ASP A 162 9.34 -4.81 7.87
CA ASP A 162 8.30 -5.00 6.86
C ASP A 162 6.90 -5.10 7.47
N ASN A 163 6.77 -5.80 8.61
CA ASN A 163 5.49 -5.91 9.31
C ASN A 163 5.03 -4.57 9.90
N MET A 164 5.95 -3.78 10.48
CA MET A 164 5.62 -2.46 11.02
C MET A 164 5.23 -1.50 9.90
N GLU A 165 5.94 -1.50 8.79
CA GLU A 165 5.63 -0.67 7.61
C GLU A 165 4.28 -1.07 6.98
N GLN A 166 3.95 -2.37 6.93
CA GLN A 166 2.64 -2.84 6.51
C GLN A 166 1.50 -2.41 7.44
N ASN A 167 1.81 -2.04 8.68
CA ASN A 167 0.88 -1.45 9.64
C ASN A 167 1.01 0.08 9.73
N ASN A 168 1.51 0.70 8.67
CA ASN A 168 1.62 2.15 8.50
C ASN A 168 2.54 2.85 9.53
N PHE A 169 3.53 2.15 10.07
CA PHE A 169 4.61 2.77 10.83
C PHE A 169 5.76 3.13 9.89
N GLN A 170 6.36 4.29 10.12
CA GLN A 170 7.67 4.60 9.59
C GLN A 170 8.72 4.04 10.57
N VAL A 171 9.67 3.24 10.09
CA VAL A 171 10.72 2.66 10.94
C VAL A 171 12.03 3.39 10.67
N GLU A 172 12.64 3.92 11.72
CA GLU A 172 13.89 4.67 11.64
C GLU A 172 14.92 4.14 12.64
N GLU A 173 16.19 4.10 12.24
CA GLU A 173 17.30 3.91 13.18
C GLU A 173 17.75 5.27 13.71
N VAL A 174 17.90 5.36 15.03
CA VAL A 174 18.32 6.58 15.71
C VAL A 174 19.57 6.30 16.52
N ASP A 175 20.69 6.82 16.07
CA ASP A 175 21.93 6.86 16.87
C ASP A 175 21.82 7.97 17.92
N ILE A 176 21.46 7.61 19.15
CA ILE A 176 21.23 8.57 20.24
C ILE A 176 22.48 9.34 20.68
N LEU A 177 23.68 8.97 20.21
CA LEU A 177 24.89 9.73 20.47
C LEU A 177 25.00 10.94 19.55
N THR A 178 24.32 10.92 18.40
CA THR A 178 24.45 11.93 17.34
C THR A 178 23.14 12.51 16.87
N GLN A 179 22.00 11.89 17.21
CA GLN A 179 20.67 12.25 16.72
C GLN A 179 19.67 12.39 17.87
N GLU A 180 18.69 13.25 17.69
CA GLU A 180 17.53 13.35 18.57
C GLU A 180 16.46 12.35 18.14
N ILE A 181 15.72 11.81 19.12
CA ILE A 181 14.57 10.94 18.83
C ILE A 181 13.47 11.80 18.18
N PRO A 182 12.91 11.38 17.02
CA PRO A 182 11.82 12.12 16.38
C PRO A 182 10.64 12.36 17.31
N GLU A 183 10.07 13.57 17.29
CA GLU A 183 8.97 13.96 18.16
C GLU A 183 7.70 13.10 17.99
N ASN A 184 7.48 12.58 16.78
CA ASN A 184 6.36 11.70 16.45
C ASN A 184 6.64 10.21 16.71
N THR A 185 7.74 9.88 17.41
CA THR A 185 8.03 8.49 17.81
C THR A 185 6.96 7.99 18.77
N GLN A 186 6.23 6.99 18.36
CA GLN A 186 5.21 6.31 19.18
C GLN A 186 5.73 5.01 19.80
N VAL A 187 6.68 4.37 19.14
CA VAL A 187 7.30 3.13 19.63
C VAL A 187 8.81 3.31 19.65
N LEU A 188 9.41 3.04 20.82
CA LEU A 188 10.85 3.06 20.99
C LEU A 188 11.34 1.63 21.23
N MET A 189 12.20 1.14 20.35
CA MET A 189 12.83 -0.16 20.51
C MET A 189 14.28 0.02 20.96
N ILE A 190 14.59 -0.54 22.11
CA ILE A 190 15.94 -0.56 22.66
C ILE A 190 16.35 -2.02 22.81
N ALA A 191 17.35 -2.43 22.04
CA ALA A 191 17.96 -3.75 22.23
C ALA A 191 19.05 -3.66 23.29
N THR A 192 19.12 -4.67 24.12
CA THR A 192 20.25 -4.80 25.05
C THR A 192 21.53 -5.06 24.25
N PRO A 193 22.64 -4.39 24.59
CA PRO A 193 23.94 -4.64 23.96
C PRO A 193 24.46 -6.05 24.23
#